data_f363dc108f29c930b41e97467502cd6b
#
_entry.id   f363dc108f29c930b41e97467502cd6b
#
_cell.length_a   1.000
_cell.length_b   1.000
_cell.length_c   1.000
_cell.angle_alpha   90.00
_cell.angle_beta   90.00
_cell.angle_gamma   90.00
#
_symmetry.space_group_name_H-M   'P 1'
#
loop_
_entity.id
_entity.type
_entity.pdbx_description
1 polymer ?
#
loop_
_entity_poly.entity_id
_entity_poly.type
_entity_poly.pdbx_seq_one_letter_code
_entity_poly.pdbx_strand_id
1 'polypeptide(L)'
;MSIYSITRKMDALLGTLEDENGNPMNTAKKIELFVRLVKDNQPDCVRILDEICYHLSYAVNQVINLFNPSDVLFYGEVTQCGSIFIDHLKNYLDESTLNPSLCPVKLAVADLSAFAFAEGAAYYAMDQFFQPGTIYVP
;
A
#
# COMPACT_ATOMS: atom_id res chain seq x y z
N MET A 1 -6.25 6.91 -3.07
CA MET A 1 -7.41 6.33 -2.35
C MET A 1 -7.04 6.14 -0.89
N SER A 2 -7.89 6.51 0.07
CA SER A 2 -7.60 6.38 1.51
C SER A 2 -8.25 5.14 2.11
N ILE A 3 -7.75 4.68 3.27
CA ILE A 3 -8.34 3.59 4.07
C ILE A 3 -9.84 3.87 4.33
N TYR A 4 -10.18 5.12 4.58
CA TYR A 4 -11.57 5.55 4.77
C TYR A 4 -12.46 5.27 3.55
N SER A 5 -11.92 5.43 2.34
CA SER A 5 -12.65 5.11 1.10
C SER A 5 -12.93 3.61 0.98
N ILE A 6 -11.97 2.77 1.38
CA ILE A 6 -12.12 1.30 1.38
C ILE A 6 -13.21 0.88 2.36
N THR A 7 -13.13 1.34 3.61
CA THR A 7 -14.11 0.99 4.64
C THR A 7 -15.54 1.44 4.28
N ARG A 8 -15.68 2.62 3.68
CA ARG A 8 -16.98 3.11 3.20
C ARG A 8 -17.54 2.24 2.07
N LYS A 9 -16.71 1.76 1.14
CA LYS A 9 -17.15 0.83 0.09
C LYS A 9 -17.54 -0.52 0.66
N MET A 10 -16.82 -1.02 1.65
CA MET A 10 -17.19 -2.24 2.35
C MET A 10 -18.55 -2.11 3.04
N ASP A 11 -18.77 -1.01 3.77
CA ASP A 11 -20.06 -0.75 4.43
C ASP A 11 -21.21 -0.64 3.42
N ALA A 12 -20.95 -0.07 2.23
CA ALA A 12 -21.97 0.03 1.19
C ALA A 12 -22.32 -1.32 0.53
N LEU A 13 -21.37 -2.25 0.44
CA LEU A 13 -21.54 -3.55 -0.20
C LEU A 13 -22.00 -4.65 0.76
N LEU A 14 -21.46 -4.64 1.97
CA LEU A 14 -21.68 -5.70 2.97
C LEU A 14 -22.66 -5.29 4.08
N GLY A 15 -23.13 -4.04 4.05
CA GLY A 15 -23.92 -3.44 5.14
C GLY A 15 -23.04 -2.95 6.29
N THR A 16 -23.68 -2.39 7.31
CA THR A 16 -22.96 -1.94 8.52
C THR A 16 -22.34 -3.14 9.21
N LEU A 17 -21.01 -3.19 9.23
CA LEU A 17 -20.26 -4.27 9.88
C LEU A 17 -20.21 -4.04 11.38
N GLU A 18 -20.71 -5.00 12.14
CA GLU A 18 -20.74 -5.00 13.60
C GLU A 18 -19.71 -6.00 14.17
N ASP A 19 -19.18 -5.70 15.34
CA ASP A 19 -18.35 -6.62 16.10
C ASP A 19 -19.20 -7.69 16.84
N GLU A 20 -18.53 -8.60 17.55
CA GLU A 20 -19.21 -9.68 18.30
C GLU A 20 -20.18 -9.16 19.39
N ASN A 21 -20.10 -7.88 19.75
CA ASN A 21 -20.93 -7.23 20.75
C ASN A 21 -22.04 -6.36 20.12
N GLY A 22 -22.21 -6.38 18.79
CA GLY A 22 -23.20 -5.57 18.07
C GLY A 22 -22.83 -4.09 17.94
N ASN A 23 -21.59 -3.70 18.19
CA ASN A 23 -21.10 -2.34 17.98
C ASN A 23 -20.50 -2.18 16.57
N PRO A 24 -20.53 -0.96 15.99
CA PRO A 24 -19.90 -0.71 14.72
C PRO A 24 -18.42 -1.10 14.73
N MET A 25 -18.01 -1.93 13.78
CA MET A 25 -16.64 -2.41 13.66
C MET A 25 -15.69 -1.24 13.41
N ASN A 26 -14.57 -1.17 14.13
CA ASN A 26 -13.57 -0.11 13.93
C ASN A 26 -12.82 -0.29 12.58
N THR A 27 -12.17 0.79 12.12
CA THR A 27 -11.47 0.82 10.83
C THR A 27 -10.41 -0.27 10.69
N ALA A 28 -9.61 -0.54 11.73
CA ALA A 28 -8.55 -1.54 11.69
C ALA A 28 -9.13 -2.95 11.47
N LYS A 29 -10.16 -3.33 12.23
CA LYS A 29 -10.85 -4.62 12.07
C LYS A 29 -11.53 -4.75 10.70
N LYS A 30 -12.08 -3.66 10.16
CA LYS A 30 -12.66 -3.66 8.81
C LYS A 30 -11.61 -3.94 7.74
N ILE A 31 -10.43 -3.36 7.85
CA ILE A 31 -9.33 -3.61 6.92
C ILE A 31 -8.81 -5.05 7.06
N GLU A 32 -8.66 -5.55 8.27
CA GLU A 32 -8.28 -6.95 8.50
C GLU A 32 -9.30 -7.92 7.87
N LEU A 33 -10.59 -7.65 8.06
CA LEU A 33 -11.67 -8.41 7.42
C LEU A 33 -11.59 -8.31 5.89
N PHE A 34 -11.36 -7.11 5.35
CA PHE A 34 -11.18 -6.89 3.91
C PHE A 34 -10.05 -7.76 3.35
N VAL A 35 -8.87 -7.73 3.97
CA VAL A 35 -7.71 -8.53 3.56
C VAL A 35 -8.05 -10.02 3.56
N ARG A 36 -8.75 -10.51 4.58
CA ARG A 36 -9.18 -11.90 4.66
C ARG A 36 -10.15 -12.24 3.52
N LEU A 37 -11.18 -11.43 3.30
CA LEU A 37 -12.18 -11.66 2.26
C LEU A 37 -11.58 -11.62 0.84
N VAL A 38 -10.58 -10.77 0.62
CA VAL A 38 -9.81 -10.76 -0.64
C VAL A 38 -9.05 -12.08 -0.82
N LYS A 39 -8.38 -12.57 0.22
CA LYS A 39 -7.67 -13.87 0.18
C LYS A 39 -8.61 -15.05 -0.03
N ASP A 40 -9.83 -14.95 0.48
CA ASP A 40 -10.90 -15.95 0.27
C ASP A 40 -11.61 -15.79 -1.09
N ASN A 41 -11.08 -14.91 -1.98
CA ASN A 41 -11.64 -14.63 -3.31
C ASN A 41 -13.11 -14.15 -3.29
N GLN A 42 -13.52 -13.41 -2.27
CA GLN A 42 -14.85 -12.84 -2.21
C GLN A 42 -14.99 -11.77 -3.32
N PRO A 43 -15.95 -11.93 -4.29
CA PRO A 43 -15.96 -11.14 -5.53
C PRO A 43 -16.03 -9.62 -5.33
N ASP A 44 -16.84 -9.17 -4.37
CA ASP A 44 -17.01 -7.73 -4.11
C ASP A 44 -15.74 -7.11 -3.50
N CYS A 45 -15.05 -7.84 -2.62
CA CYS A 45 -13.79 -7.38 -2.04
C CYS A 45 -12.65 -7.40 -3.06
N VAL A 46 -12.59 -8.41 -3.92
CA VAL A 46 -11.64 -8.47 -5.04
C VAL A 46 -11.86 -7.30 -5.99
N ARG A 47 -13.12 -6.95 -6.31
CA ARG A 47 -13.45 -5.79 -7.14
C ARG A 47 -13.02 -4.47 -6.50
N ILE A 48 -13.15 -4.32 -5.18
CA ILE A 48 -12.63 -3.13 -4.47
C ILE A 48 -11.10 -3.07 -4.58
N LEU A 49 -10.40 -4.20 -4.40
CA LEU A 49 -8.95 -4.28 -4.56
C LEU A 49 -8.54 -3.91 -5.98
N ASP A 50 -9.23 -4.45 -6.96
CA ASP A 50 -8.97 -4.19 -8.38
C ASP A 50 -9.09 -2.69 -8.70
N GLU A 51 -10.13 -2.02 -8.23
CA GLU A 51 -10.28 -0.57 -8.38
C GLU A 51 -9.17 0.23 -7.70
N ILE A 52 -8.70 -0.24 -6.53
CA ILE A 52 -7.55 0.36 -5.84
C ILE A 52 -6.29 0.23 -6.71
N CYS A 53 -6.01 -0.96 -7.23
CA CYS A 53 -4.86 -1.23 -8.07
C CYS A 53 -4.91 -0.44 -9.38
N TYR A 54 -6.09 -0.32 -9.99
CA TYR A 54 -6.30 0.53 -11.16
C TYR A 54 -5.87 1.98 -10.91
N HIS A 55 -6.39 2.62 -9.85
CA HIS A 55 -6.00 4.00 -9.54
C HIS A 55 -4.54 4.14 -9.10
N LEU A 56 -4.02 3.15 -8.37
CA LEU A 56 -2.62 3.15 -7.91
C LEU A 56 -1.65 3.01 -9.09
N SER A 57 -2.01 2.23 -10.11
CA SER A 57 -1.17 2.03 -11.30
C SER A 57 -0.82 3.32 -12.00
N TYR A 58 -1.75 4.28 -12.06
CA TYR A 58 -1.46 5.60 -12.63
C TYR A 58 -0.37 6.35 -11.85
N ALA A 59 -0.44 6.34 -10.51
CA ALA A 59 0.56 6.99 -9.68
C ALA A 59 1.92 6.29 -9.81
N VAL A 60 1.92 4.96 -9.77
CA VAL A 60 3.13 4.15 -9.92
C VAL A 60 3.76 4.35 -11.29
N ASN A 61 2.96 4.40 -12.35
CA ASN A 61 3.45 4.64 -13.70
C ASN A 61 4.12 6.02 -13.83
N GLN A 62 3.55 7.06 -13.19
CA GLN A 62 4.20 8.38 -13.15
C GLN A 62 5.56 8.32 -12.44
N VAL A 63 5.65 7.61 -11.32
CA VAL A 63 6.92 7.44 -10.58
C VAL A 63 7.94 6.68 -11.44
N ILE A 64 7.53 5.60 -12.10
CA ILE A 64 8.40 4.83 -12.99
C ILE A 64 8.91 5.69 -14.15
N ASN A 65 8.03 6.42 -14.81
CA ASN A 65 8.40 7.25 -15.97
C ASN A 65 9.27 8.45 -15.60
N LEU A 66 9.08 9.02 -14.39
CA LEU A 66 9.83 10.21 -13.94
C LEU A 66 11.20 9.85 -13.36
N PHE A 67 11.27 8.80 -12.56
CA PHE A 67 12.46 8.46 -11.76
C PHE A 67 13.22 7.25 -12.28
N ASN A 68 12.60 6.44 -13.15
CA ASN A 68 13.15 5.17 -13.65
C ASN A 68 13.79 4.30 -12.54
N PRO A 69 13.05 3.98 -11.46
CA PRO A 69 13.59 3.20 -10.36
C PRO A 69 13.78 1.73 -10.76
N SER A 70 14.76 1.04 -10.17
CA SER A 70 14.92 -0.41 -10.30
C SER A 70 13.85 -1.18 -9.51
N ASP A 71 13.45 -0.65 -8.36
CA ASP A 71 12.54 -1.29 -7.42
C ASP A 71 11.51 -0.28 -6.90
N VAL A 72 10.24 -0.71 -6.79
CA VAL A 72 9.17 0.01 -6.11
C VAL A 72 8.65 -0.84 -4.98
N LEU A 73 8.79 -0.34 -3.75
CA LEU A 73 8.35 -1.02 -2.54
C LEU A 73 7.02 -0.44 -2.05
N PHE A 74 6.08 -1.31 -1.78
CA PHE A 74 4.76 -0.95 -1.24
C PHE A 74 4.69 -1.30 0.23
N TYR A 75 4.13 -0.39 1.02
CA TYR A 75 3.86 -0.59 2.44
C TYR A 75 2.48 -0.05 2.81
N GLY A 76 1.81 -0.72 3.73
CA GLY A 76 0.50 -0.33 4.25
C GLY A 76 -0.48 -1.51 4.33
N GLU A 77 -1.68 -1.24 4.82
CA GLU A 77 -2.64 -2.29 5.17
C GLU A 77 -3.11 -3.09 3.94
N VAL A 78 -3.33 -2.44 2.80
CA VAL A 78 -3.78 -3.10 1.56
C VAL A 78 -2.73 -4.07 1.02
N THR A 79 -1.44 -3.81 1.27
CA THR A 79 -0.36 -4.69 0.83
C THR A 79 -0.37 -6.04 1.54
N GLN A 80 -1.10 -6.17 2.66
CA GLN A 80 -1.31 -7.44 3.36
C GLN A 80 -2.13 -8.45 2.53
N CYS A 81 -2.77 -8.02 1.44
CA CYS A 81 -3.32 -8.94 0.42
C CYS A 81 -2.23 -9.72 -0.32
N GLY A 82 -0.95 -9.37 -0.16
CA GLY A 82 0.20 -10.13 -0.64
C GLY A 82 0.32 -10.17 -2.16
N SER A 83 0.53 -11.38 -2.71
CA SER A 83 0.68 -11.58 -4.16
C SER A 83 -0.53 -11.12 -4.96
N ILE A 84 -1.75 -11.29 -4.43
CA ILE A 84 -2.99 -10.87 -5.09
C ILE A 84 -2.93 -9.35 -5.42
N PHE A 85 -2.50 -8.53 -4.46
CA PHE A 85 -2.31 -7.09 -4.67
C PHE A 85 -1.28 -6.79 -5.78
N ILE A 86 -0.12 -7.45 -5.73
CA ILE A 86 0.96 -7.25 -6.71
C ILE A 86 0.52 -7.69 -8.12
N ASP A 87 -0.19 -8.82 -8.23
CA ASP A 87 -0.62 -9.37 -9.51
C ASP A 87 -1.67 -8.47 -10.17
N HIS A 88 -2.66 -7.97 -9.41
CA HIS A 88 -3.62 -6.99 -9.92
C HIS A 88 -2.94 -5.69 -10.36
N LEU A 89 -1.96 -5.20 -9.57
CA LEU A 89 -1.25 -3.98 -9.91
C LEU A 89 -0.40 -4.13 -11.17
N LYS A 90 0.30 -5.26 -11.34
CA LYS A 90 1.09 -5.57 -12.54
C LYS A 90 0.25 -5.57 -13.80
N ASN A 91 -0.93 -6.19 -13.78
CA ASN A 91 -1.81 -6.24 -14.94
C ASN A 91 -2.07 -4.84 -15.53
N TYR A 92 -2.32 -3.85 -14.65
CA TYR A 92 -2.55 -2.47 -15.08
C TYR A 92 -1.28 -1.72 -15.49
N LEU A 93 -0.13 -2.07 -14.92
CA LEU A 93 1.15 -1.45 -15.28
C LEU A 93 1.66 -1.95 -16.63
N ASP A 94 1.52 -3.23 -16.93
CA ASP A 94 1.92 -3.82 -18.22
C ASP A 94 1.15 -3.20 -19.40
N GLU A 95 -0.12 -2.83 -19.18
CA GLU A 95 -0.94 -2.17 -20.18
C GLU A 95 -0.57 -0.69 -20.40
N SER A 96 -0.03 -0.02 -19.39
CA SER A 96 0.16 1.44 -19.39
C SER A 96 1.60 1.91 -19.53
N THR A 97 2.59 1.01 -19.45
CA THR A 97 4.01 1.37 -19.49
C THR A 97 4.49 1.65 -20.90
N LEU A 98 4.99 2.87 -21.14
CA LEU A 98 5.43 3.33 -22.46
C LEU A 98 6.62 2.52 -23.04
N ASN A 99 7.39 1.83 -22.21
CA ASN A 99 8.55 1.06 -22.66
C ASN A 99 8.89 -0.08 -21.68
N PRO A 100 8.09 -1.17 -21.65
CA PRO A 100 8.31 -2.27 -20.70
C PRO A 100 9.65 -3.01 -20.94
N SER A 101 10.28 -2.80 -22.08
CA SER A 101 11.51 -3.51 -22.47
C SER A 101 12.80 -2.86 -22.00
N LEU A 102 12.78 -1.61 -21.52
CA LEU A 102 14.02 -0.87 -21.22
C LEU A 102 14.53 -1.08 -19.79
N CYS A 103 13.65 -1.27 -18.81
CA CYS A 103 14.04 -1.63 -17.43
C CYS A 103 12.84 -2.30 -16.74
N PRO A 104 12.88 -3.61 -16.51
CA PRO A 104 11.86 -4.30 -15.73
C PRO A 104 11.91 -3.78 -14.28
N VAL A 105 10.94 -2.96 -13.91
CA VAL A 105 10.81 -2.47 -12.53
C VAL A 105 10.32 -3.60 -11.64
N LYS A 106 11.04 -3.84 -10.55
CA LYS A 106 10.65 -4.85 -9.57
C LYS A 106 9.64 -4.26 -8.59
N LEU A 107 8.45 -4.85 -8.53
CA LEU A 107 7.42 -4.49 -7.54
C LEU A 107 7.46 -5.47 -6.38
N ALA A 108 7.54 -4.97 -5.16
CA ALA A 108 7.55 -5.80 -3.97
C ALA A 108 6.78 -5.15 -2.81
N VAL A 109 6.22 -5.98 -1.94
CA VAL A 109 5.69 -5.55 -0.65
C VAL A 109 6.85 -5.52 0.34
N ALA A 110 7.00 -4.41 1.05
CA ALA A 110 8.00 -4.29 2.10
C ALA A 110 7.49 -4.99 3.37
N ASP A 111 8.32 -5.88 3.90
CA ASP A 111 8.10 -6.51 5.21
C ASP A 111 8.73 -5.61 6.28
N LEU A 112 7.95 -4.67 6.78
CA LEU A 112 8.39 -3.69 7.76
C LEU A 112 7.66 -3.88 9.09
N SER A 113 8.37 -3.63 10.18
CA SER A 113 7.79 -3.63 11.53
C SER A 113 6.72 -2.53 11.68
N ALA A 114 5.82 -2.68 12.65
CA ALA A 114 4.85 -1.63 12.99
C ALA A 114 5.52 -0.30 13.40
N PHE A 115 6.81 -0.35 13.77
CA PHE A 115 7.61 0.80 14.19
C PHE A 115 8.58 1.30 13.11
N ALA A 116 8.54 0.76 11.89
CA ALA A 116 9.50 1.07 10.84
C ALA A 116 9.65 2.57 10.55
N PHE A 117 8.55 3.33 10.59
CA PHE A 117 8.61 4.78 10.42
C PHE A 117 9.32 5.48 11.59
N ALA A 118 9.06 5.04 12.83
CA ALA A 118 9.74 5.59 14.00
C ALA A 118 11.23 5.23 14.01
N GLU A 119 11.57 4.00 13.64
CA GLU A 119 12.95 3.54 13.46
C GLU A 119 13.67 4.35 12.38
N GLY A 120 13.04 4.53 11.22
CA GLY A 120 13.58 5.35 10.13
C GLY A 120 13.81 6.80 10.54
N ALA A 121 12.87 7.40 11.26
CA ALA A 121 13.01 8.76 11.79
C ALA A 121 14.17 8.85 12.81
N ALA A 122 14.32 7.85 13.69
CA ALA A 122 15.41 7.78 14.65
C ALA A 122 16.77 7.65 13.96
N TYR A 123 16.88 6.76 12.96
CA TYR A 123 18.09 6.63 12.16
C TYR A 123 18.45 7.93 11.42
N TYR A 124 17.47 8.58 10.82
CA TYR A 124 17.69 9.86 10.16
C TYR A 124 18.18 10.95 11.12
N ALA A 125 17.56 11.05 12.31
CA ALA A 125 17.99 12.00 13.33
C ALA A 125 19.43 11.73 13.81
N MET A 126 19.78 10.44 14.03
CA MET A 126 21.13 10.04 14.39
C MET A 126 22.13 10.38 13.28
N ASP A 127 21.81 10.08 12.03
CA ASP A 127 22.67 10.39 10.88
C ASP A 127 22.94 11.89 10.80
N GLN A 128 21.91 12.74 10.93
CA GLN A 128 22.07 14.19 10.96
C GLN A 128 22.92 14.68 12.13
N PHE A 129 22.79 14.04 13.30
CA PHE A 129 23.57 14.42 14.47
C PHE A 129 25.06 14.09 14.32
N PHE A 130 25.39 12.99 13.67
CA PHE A 130 26.79 12.53 13.49
C PHE A 130 27.44 13.01 12.19
N GLN A 131 26.73 13.73 11.31
CA GLN A 131 27.35 14.30 10.12
C GLN A 131 28.40 15.37 10.49
N PRO A 132 29.63 15.28 9.94
CA PRO A 132 30.65 16.28 10.19
C PRO A 132 30.20 17.65 9.64
N GLY A 133 29.98 18.61 10.50
CA GLY A 133 29.57 19.98 10.14
C GLY A 133 28.27 20.47 10.79
N THR A 134 27.52 19.59 11.47
CA THR A 134 26.28 19.99 12.19
C THR A 134 26.57 20.44 13.64
N ILE A 135 27.83 20.41 14.09
CA ILE A 135 28.20 21.01 15.38
C ILE A 135 28.18 22.53 15.19
N TYR A 136 27.09 23.16 15.54
CA TYR A 136 27.01 24.59 15.73
C TYR A 136 27.95 24.93 16.89
N VAL A 137 29.15 25.41 16.57
CA VAL A 137 30.01 26.08 17.57
C VAL A 137 29.44 27.48 17.73
N PRO A 138 28.99 27.89 18.92
CA PRO A 138 28.44 29.21 19.16
C PRO A 138 29.49 30.30 18.98
#